data_a2a973c7311e178e84ebb86852a96a86
#
_entry.id   a2a973c7311e178e84ebb86852a96a86
#
_cell.length_a   1.000
_cell.length_b   1.000
_cell.length_c   1.000
_cell.angle_alpha   90.00
_cell.angle_beta   90.00
_cell.angle_gamma   90.00
#
_symmetry.space_group_name_H-M   'P 1'
#
loop_
_entity.id
_entity.type
_entity.pdbx_description
1 polymer ?
#
loop_
_entity_poly.entity_id
_entity_poly.type
_entity_poly.pdbx_seq_one_letter_code
_entity_poly.pdbx_strand_id
1 'polypeptide(L)'
;MKTIVAFANTQGGKLIVGVDDKTHQIVGVENDVLFQLMDGIANAVSDSCVPQIIPDIEPQTVNGKTVIVVSVEAGKNRPYYLKSKGKDNGTYIRVAGTSRQAFPEKIKELEMEGARISWDELTC
;
A
#
# COMPACT_ATOMS: atom_id res chain seq x y z
N MET A 1 5.96 -1.08 4.34
CA MET A 1 4.58 -1.58 4.52
C MET A 1 3.59 -0.57 5.07
N LYS A 2 4.04 0.37 5.88
CA LYS A 2 3.15 1.42 6.40
C LYS A 2 2.45 2.21 5.30
N THR A 3 3.18 2.59 4.26
CA THR A 3 2.65 3.34 3.12
C THR A 3 1.61 2.53 2.34
N ILE A 4 1.83 1.25 2.16
CA ILE A 4 0.89 0.36 1.45
C ILE A 4 -0.44 0.28 2.21
N VAL A 5 -0.38 0.08 3.53
CA VAL A 5 -1.56 0.05 4.40
C VAL A 5 -2.28 1.40 4.35
N ALA A 6 -1.53 2.49 4.44
CA ALA A 6 -2.10 3.84 4.39
C ALA A 6 -2.81 4.12 3.07
N PHE A 7 -2.27 3.68 1.95
CA PHE A 7 -2.94 3.79 0.64
C PHE A 7 -4.26 3.03 0.62
N ALA A 8 -4.27 1.80 1.11
CA ALA A 8 -5.49 0.98 1.14
C ALA A 8 -6.58 1.59 2.02
N ASN A 9 -6.20 2.29 3.08
CA ASN A 9 -7.16 2.93 4.01
C ASN A 9 -7.65 4.29 3.54
N THR A 10 -7.06 4.85 2.49
CA THR A 10 -7.43 6.19 1.99
C THR A 10 -7.84 6.14 0.52
N GLN A 11 -7.11 6.76 -0.36
CA GLN A 11 -7.50 6.89 -1.77
C GLN A 11 -6.67 6.00 -2.70
N GLY A 12 -5.86 5.12 -2.14
CA GLY A 12 -4.91 4.36 -2.93
C GLY A 12 -3.69 5.21 -3.27
N GLY A 13 -2.77 4.65 -4.03
CA GLY A 13 -1.57 5.36 -4.43
C GLY A 13 -0.57 4.46 -5.11
N LYS A 14 0.54 5.04 -5.51
CA LYS A 14 1.64 4.34 -6.17
C LYS A 14 2.94 4.55 -5.42
N LEU A 15 3.69 3.47 -5.25
CA LEU A 15 5.02 3.50 -4.67
C LEU A 15 6.01 3.09 -5.76
N ILE A 16 7.09 3.86 -5.91
CA ILE A 16 8.09 3.58 -6.94
C ILE A 16 9.37 3.10 -6.27
N VAL A 17 9.80 1.89 -6.66
CA VAL A 17 11.05 1.28 -6.19
C VAL A 17 12.11 1.49 -7.25
N GLY A 18 13.29 1.97 -6.84
CA GLY A 18 14.38 2.30 -7.76
C GLY A 18 14.66 3.79 -7.84
N VAL A 19 14.06 4.58 -6.95
CA VAL A 19 14.28 6.02 -6.84
C VAL A 19 14.91 6.29 -5.47
N ASP A 20 15.96 7.12 -5.44
CA ASP A 20 16.61 7.50 -4.19
C ASP A 20 15.73 8.49 -3.42
N ASP A 21 15.46 8.18 -2.15
CA ASP A 21 14.57 9.00 -1.33
C ASP A 21 15.14 10.38 -1.00
N LYS A 22 16.47 10.50 -0.97
CA LYS A 22 17.13 11.76 -0.61
C LYS A 22 17.33 12.68 -1.78
N THR A 23 17.79 12.14 -2.91
CA THR A 23 18.11 12.94 -4.09
C THR A 23 17.01 12.98 -5.12
N HIS A 24 16.00 12.11 -4.98
CA HIS A 24 14.92 11.88 -5.94
C HIS A 24 15.42 11.48 -7.33
N GLN A 25 16.67 10.98 -7.41
CA GLN A 25 17.23 10.50 -8.65
C GLN A 25 16.81 9.05 -8.91
N ILE A 26 16.64 8.72 -10.19
CA ILE A 26 16.32 7.37 -10.60
C ILE A 26 17.60 6.54 -10.58
N VAL A 27 17.66 5.60 -9.62
CA VAL A 27 18.78 4.69 -9.47
C VAL A 27 18.60 3.47 -10.37
N GLY A 28 17.37 3.00 -10.48
CA GLY A 28 17.03 1.82 -11.26
C GLY A 28 17.21 0.51 -10.49
N VAL A 29 16.71 -0.55 -11.09
CA VAL A 29 16.80 -1.93 -10.58
C VAL A 29 17.46 -2.76 -11.67
N GLU A 30 18.40 -3.63 -11.31
CA GLU A 30 19.06 -4.51 -12.27
C GLU A 30 18.08 -5.54 -12.83
N ASN A 31 18.15 -5.77 -14.15
CA ASN A 31 17.19 -6.65 -14.84
C ASN A 31 17.27 -8.11 -14.38
N ASP A 32 18.44 -8.57 -13.96
CA ASP A 32 18.64 -9.95 -13.53
C ASP A 32 17.98 -10.27 -12.19
N VAL A 33 17.68 -9.26 -11.36
CA VAL A 33 16.97 -9.44 -10.08
C VAL A 33 15.55 -8.87 -10.09
N LEU A 34 15.13 -8.29 -11.21
CA LEU A 34 13.85 -7.58 -11.32
C LEU A 34 12.66 -8.44 -10.90
N PHE A 35 12.51 -9.62 -11.48
CA PHE A 35 11.36 -10.49 -11.19
C PHE A 35 11.39 -11.03 -9.77
N GLN A 36 12.56 -11.31 -9.23
CA GLN A 36 12.71 -11.72 -7.85
C GLN A 36 12.25 -10.63 -6.88
N LEU A 37 12.61 -9.38 -7.18
CA LEU A 37 12.16 -8.23 -6.37
C LEU A 37 10.66 -8.04 -6.46
N MET A 38 10.08 -8.16 -7.65
CA MET A 38 8.64 -8.03 -7.82
C MET A 38 7.88 -9.11 -7.04
N ASP A 39 8.32 -10.36 -7.12
CA ASP A 39 7.73 -11.46 -6.35
C ASP A 39 7.90 -11.25 -4.84
N GLY A 40 9.06 -10.80 -4.41
CA GLY A 40 9.34 -10.50 -3.01
C GLY A 40 8.43 -9.41 -2.46
N ILE A 41 8.19 -8.36 -3.23
CA ILE A 41 7.28 -7.27 -2.85
C ILE A 41 5.85 -7.80 -2.73
N ALA A 42 5.38 -8.56 -3.73
CA ALA A 42 4.03 -9.12 -3.72
C ALA A 42 3.80 -10.01 -2.50
N ASN A 43 4.75 -10.90 -2.20
CA ASN A 43 4.66 -11.80 -1.07
C ASN A 43 4.72 -11.05 0.27
N ALA A 44 5.60 -10.06 0.38
CA ALA A 44 5.73 -9.26 1.59
C ALA A 44 4.45 -8.49 1.89
N VAL A 45 3.82 -7.91 0.86
CA VAL A 45 2.56 -7.18 1.03
C VAL A 45 1.44 -8.12 1.45
N SER A 46 1.30 -9.27 0.77
CA SER A 46 0.28 -10.25 1.08
C SER A 46 0.41 -10.82 2.49
N ASP A 47 1.64 -11.07 2.93
CA ASP A 47 1.90 -11.71 4.23
C ASP A 47 1.82 -10.73 5.41
N SER A 48 2.02 -9.44 5.15
CA SER A 48 2.17 -8.43 6.21
C SER A 48 0.89 -7.67 6.53
N CYS A 49 -0.11 -7.70 5.66
CA CYS A 49 -1.30 -6.86 5.77
C CYS A 49 -2.56 -7.69 6.04
N VAL A 50 -3.44 -7.16 6.89
CA VAL A 50 -4.74 -7.74 7.20
C VAL A 50 -5.80 -6.65 7.05
N PRO A 51 -6.91 -6.83 6.32
CA PRO A 51 -7.12 -7.89 5.33
C PRO A 51 -6.05 -7.88 4.23
N GLN A 52 -5.95 -8.97 3.51
CA GLN A 52 -4.90 -9.12 2.48
C GLN A 52 -5.02 -8.03 1.41
N ILE A 53 -3.88 -7.45 1.05
CA ILE A 53 -3.78 -6.45 -0.02
C ILE A 53 -3.04 -7.09 -1.18
N ILE A 54 -3.62 -6.99 -2.37
CA ILE A 54 -3.00 -7.49 -3.61
C ILE A 54 -2.65 -6.27 -4.47
N PRO A 55 -1.39 -5.84 -4.47
CA PRO A 55 -0.99 -4.69 -5.27
C PRO A 55 -0.76 -5.07 -6.74
N ASP A 56 -0.88 -4.10 -7.63
CA ASP A 56 -0.40 -4.23 -9.00
C ASP A 56 1.07 -3.84 -9.03
N ILE A 57 1.91 -4.72 -9.55
CA ILE A 57 3.36 -4.50 -9.59
C ILE A 57 3.81 -4.58 -11.03
N GLU A 58 4.36 -3.49 -11.57
CA GLU A 58 4.80 -3.40 -12.96
C GLU A 58 6.17 -2.78 -13.07
N PRO A 59 7.04 -3.30 -13.96
CA PRO A 59 8.28 -2.63 -14.28
C PRO A 59 8.03 -1.49 -15.28
N GLN A 60 8.75 -0.40 -15.14
CA GLN A 60 8.72 0.71 -16.09
C GLN A 60 10.14 1.18 -16.38
N THR A 61 10.39 1.60 -17.60
CA THR A 61 11.69 2.17 -18.00
C THR A 61 11.57 3.69 -18.02
N VAL A 62 12.42 4.35 -17.25
CA VAL A 62 12.49 5.81 -17.17
C VAL A 62 13.95 6.22 -17.35
N ASN A 63 14.23 7.05 -18.35
CA ASN A 63 15.58 7.52 -18.65
C ASN A 63 16.60 6.37 -18.81
N GLY A 64 16.18 5.28 -19.45
CA GLY A 64 17.03 4.11 -19.67
C GLY A 64 17.24 3.22 -18.46
N LYS A 65 16.58 3.51 -17.33
CA LYS A 65 16.66 2.72 -16.10
C LYS A 65 15.32 2.10 -15.78
N THR A 66 15.33 0.89 -15.22
CA THR A 66 14.11 0.18 -14.86
C THR A 66 13.74 0.47 -13.41
N VAL A 67 12.50 0.86 -13.19
CA VAL A 67 11.92 1.03 -11.85
C VAL A 67 10.72 0.09 -11.70
N ILE A 68 10.33 -0.18 -10.47
CA ILE A 68 9.14 -1.00 -10.18
C ILE A 68 8.05 -0.07 -9.64
N VAL A 69 6.87 -0.10 -10.24
CA VAL A 69 5.72 0.67 -9.79
C VAL A 69 4.77 -0.27 -9.06
N VAL A 70 4.54 0.01 -7.78
CA VAL A 70 3.60 -0.73 -6.94
C VAL A 70 2.36 0.13 -6.77
N SER A 71 1.25 -0.32 -7.34
CA SER A 71 -0.02 0.41 -7.30
C SER A 71 -0.97 -0.27 -6.31
N VAL A 72 -1.53 0.51 -5.40
CA VAL A 72 -2.48 0.04 -4.39
C VAL A 72 -3.78 0.82 -4.56
N GLU A 73 -4.88 0.11 -4.72
CA GLU A 73 -6.19 0.75 -4.80
C GLU A 73 -6.75 1.00 -3.40
N ALA A 74 -7.66 1.97 -3.30
CA ALA A 74 -8.41 2.19 -2.08
C ALA A 74 -9.20 0.92 -1.74
N GLY A 75 -8.98 0.38 -0.56
CA GLY A 75 -9.58 -0.90 -0.17
C GLY A 75 -11.01 -0.75 0.30
N LYS A 76 -11.79 -1.81 0.12
CA LYS A 76 -13.20 -1.86 0.53
C LYS A 76 -13.40 -2.40 1.94
N ASN A 77 -12.46 -3.17 2.44
CA ASN A 77 -12.57 -3.86 3.74
C ASN A 77 -11.79 -3.14 4.83
N ARG A 78 -11.88 -1.81 4.87
CA ARG A 78 -11.20 -0.99 5.89
C ARG A 78 -11.66 -1.36 7.31
N PRO A 79 -10.76 -1.25 8.30
CA PRO A 79 -9.39 -0.78 8.21
C PRO A 79 -8.42 -1.90 7.81
N TYR A 80 -7.37 -1.53 7.09
CA TYR A 80 -6.23 -2.39 6.81
C TYR A 80 -5.12 -2.07 7.81
N TYR A 81 -4.39 -3.07 8.26
CA TYR A 81 -3.34 -2.88 9.26
C TYR A 81 -2.22 -3.89 9.09
N LEU A 82 -1.09 -3.60 9.71
CA LEU A 82 0.04 -4.51 9.73
C LEU A 82 -0.24 -5.65 10.71
N LYS A 83 -0.17 -6.88 10.22
CA LYS A 83 -0.45 -8.09 10.99
C LYS A 83 0.39 -8.18 12.26
N SER A 84 1.68 -7.81 12.16
CA SER A 84 2.61 -7.89 13.27
C SER A 84 2.31 -6.92 14.41
N LYS A 85 1.60 -5.83 14.15
CA LYS A 85 1.29 -4.79 15.13
C LYS A 85 -0.16 -4.80 15.60
N GLY A 86 -1.04 -5.50 14.89
CA GLY A 86 -2.47 -5.52 15.18
C GLY A 86 -3.19 -4.24 14.75
N LYS A 87 -4.51 -4.23 14.87
CA LYS A 87 -5.36 -3.14 14.40
C LYS A 87 -5.08 -1.82 15.14
N ASP A 88 -4.88 -1.86 16.44
CA ASP A 88 -4.72 -0.65 17.26
C ASP A 88 -3.42 0.08 16.97
N ASN A 89 -2.35 -0.66 16.66
CA ASN A 89 -1.01 -0.08 16.47
C ASN A 89 -0.51 -0.16 15.03
N GLY A 90 -1.18 -0.93 14.18
CA GLY A 90 -0.73 -1.20 12.81
C GLY A 90 -1.58 -0.57 11.72
N THR A 91 -2.61 0.22 12.08
CA THR A 91 -3.45 0.92 11.13
C THR A 91 -2.83 2.27 10.79
N TYR A 92 -2.54 2.49 9.52
CA TYR A 92 -1.93 3.73 9.03
C TYR A 92 -2.83 4.37 7.99
N ILE A 93 -2.78 5.70 7.92
CA ILE A 93 -3.50 6.52 6.95
C ILE A 93 -2.52 7.44 6.24
N ARG A 94 -2.90 7.91 5.06
CA ARG A 94 -2.11 8.85 4.27
C ARG A 94 -2.60 10.27 4.51
N VAL A 95 -1.72 11.13 5.02
CA VAL A 95 -2.04 12.53 5.30
C VAL A 95 -0.96 13.41 4.68
N ALA A 96 -1.36 14.22 3.71
CA ALA A 96 -0.47 15.21 3.08
C ALA A 96 0.87 14.61 2.61
N GLY A 97 0.82 13.42 1.97
CA GLY A 97 2.02 12.78 1.44
C GLY A 97 2.84 11.99 2.47
N THR A 98 2.33 11.84 3.70
CA THR A 98 2.99 11.05 4.74
C THR A 98 2.10 9.93 5.25
N SER A 99 2.71 8.86 5.73
CA SER A 99 2.01 7.75 6.36
C SER A 99 2.03 7.94 7.87
N ARG A 100 0.87 7.99 8.49
CA ARG A 100 0.71 8.24 9.92
C ARG A 100 -0.14 7.17 10.57
N GLN A 101 0.19 6.82 11.81
CA GLN A 101 -0.62 5.90 12.59
C GLN A 101 -1.99 6.51 12.87
N ALA A 102 -3.05 5.73 12.65
CA ALA A 102 -4.42 6.19 12.87
C ALA A 102 -4.75 6.20 14.37
N PHE A 103 -5.44 7.24 14.80
CA PHE A 103 -6.00 7.31 16.16
C PHE A 103 -7.20 6.38 16.31
N PRO A 104 -7.58 5.99 17.55
CA PRO A 104 -8.73 5.13 17.75
C PRO A 104 -10.03 5.63 17.12
N GLU A 105 -10.27 6.94 17.14
CA GLU A 105 -11.44 7.53 16.49
C GLU A 105 -11.38 7.35 14.96
N LYS A 106 -10.21 7.48 14.38
CA LYS A 106 -10.03 7.29 12.95
C LYS A 106 -10.21 5.82 12.56
N ILE A 107 -9.77 4.91 13.40
CA ILE A 107 -9.97 3.47 13.17
C ILE A 107 -11.47 3.14 13.14
N LYS A 108 -12.26 3.70 14.07
CA LYS A 108 -13.71 3.54 14.07
C LYS A 108 -14.34 4.10 12.81
N GLU A 109 -13.88 5.26 12.37
CA GLU A 109 -14.35 5.89 11.14
C GLU A 109 -14.08 4.99 9.93
N LEU A 110 -12.88 4.40 9.85
CA LEU A 110 -12.53 3.46 8.79
C LEU A 110 -13.40 2.20 8.83
N GLU A 111 -13.70 1.69 10.01
CA GLU A 111 -14.60 0.55 10.17
C GLU A 111 -16.00 0.87 9.63
N MET A 112 -16.51 2.06 9.92
CA MET A 112 -17.81 2.52 9.42
C MET A 112 -17.79 2.69 7.91
N GLU A 113 -16.74 3.24 7.35
CA GLU A 113 -16.57 3.37 5.90
C GLU A 113 -16.55 2.00 5.21
N GLY A 114 -15.82 1.05 5.76
CA GLY A 114 -15.76 -0.31 5.25
C GLY A 114 -17.13 -1.01 5.28
N ALA A 115 -17.84 -0.88 6.37
CA ALA A 115 -19.19 -1.44 6.51
C ALA A 115 -20.18 -0.80 5.53
N ARG A 116 -20.09 0.51 5.32
CA ARG A 116 -20.94 1.24 4.37
C ARG A 116 -20.71 0.76 2.93
N ILE A 117 -19.45 0.61 2.53
CA ILE A 117 -19.10 0.14 1.18
C ILE A 117 -19.67 -1.26 0.95
N SER A 118 -19.50 -2.16 1.92
CA SER A 118 -20.04 -3.52 1.84
C SER A 118 -21.56 -3.52 1.76
N TRP A 119 -22.21 -2.66 2.53
CA TRP A 119 -23.67 -2.53 2.51
C TRP A 119 -24.18 -2.04 1.16
N ASP A 120 -23.52 -1.03 0.58
CA ASP A 120 -23.88 -0.49 -0.73
C ASP A 120 -23.74 -1.55 -1.83
N GLU A 121 -22.74 -2.41 -1.75
CA GLU A 121 -22.56 -3.52 -2.69
C GLU A 121 -23.70 -4.54 -2.58
N LEU A 122 -24.22 -4.78 -1.38
CA LEU A 122 -25.31 -5.75 -1.17
C LEU A 122 -26.66 -5.23 -1.65
N THR A 123 -26.83 -3.93 -1.72
CA THR A 123 -28.11 -3.32 -2.13
C THR A 123 -28.23 -3.07 -3.64
N CYS A 124 -27.17 -3.30 -4.38
CA CYS A 124 -27.20 -3.15 -5.84
C CYS A 124 -27.83 -4.38 -6.57
#